data_18c9c736cba7279254440be97190f2bd
#
_entry.id   18c9c736cba7279254440be97190f2bd
#
_cell.length_a   1.000
_cell.length_b   1.000
_cell.length_c   1.000
_cell.angle_alpha   90.00
_cell.angle_beta   90.00
_cell.angle_gamma   90.00
#
_symmetry.space_group_name_H-M   'P 1'
#
loop_
_entity.id
_entity.type
_entity.pdbx_description
1 polymer ?
#
loop_
_entity_poly.entity_id
_entity_poly.type
_entity_poly.pdbx_seq_one_letter_code
_entity_poly.pdbx_strand_id
1 'polypeptide(L)'
;MTGMYEMDLLGKIYTEYSLPGGYHHDYYEMENGNLLVSSDDFNNESGTVEDYIVELDRETGEIVKTFDLKDVLNMKDGKSENWTSYDWFHNNSVWYDEKTNSITLSGRHQDAVINIDYDTGELNWIIGDPTNWSKEYQKYFFEPVGDGEFEWQWSQHAAMITPEGYVFILDNGNNKSKIKEEYVSAENSYTRGV
;
A
#
# COMPACT_ATOMS: atom_id res chain seq x y z
N MET A 1 4.05 -13.56 -17.50
CA MET A 1 3.72 -14.16 -16.18
C MET A 1 4.88 -13.88 -15.26
N THR A 2 4.70 -13.09 -14.26
CA THR A 2 5.71 -12.87 -13.22
C THR A 2 5.47 -13.92 -12.13
N GLY A 3 6.47 -14.77 -11.88
CA GLY A 3 6.42 -15.79 -10.83
C GLY A 3 7.06 -15.26 -9.55
N MET A 4 6.57 -15.70 -8.40
CA MET A 4 7.26 -15.55 -7.12
C MET A 4 7.95 -16.86 -6.80
N TYR A 5 9.17 -16.79 -6.27
CA TYR A 5 10.00 -17.97 -6.02
C TYR A 5 10.49 -17.97 -4.58
N GLU A 6 10.37 -19.12 -3.94
CA GLU A 6 11.07 -19.37 -2.69
C GLU A 6 12.41 -20.03 -3.00
N MET A 7 13.49 -19.39 -2.60
CA MET A 7 14.85 -19.86 -2.89
C MET A 7 15.82 -19.60 -1.73
N ASP A 8 16.90 -20.35 -1.70
CA ASP A 8 17.99 -20.07 -0.77
C ASP A 8 18.95 -18.98 -1.31
N LEU A 9 19.91 -18.59 -0.48
CA LEU A 9 20.92 -17.58 -0.82
C LEU A 9 21.86 -18.02 -1.95
N LEU A 10 21.86 -19.28 -2.34
CA LEU A 10 22.64 -19.82 -3.46
C LEU A 10 21.83 -19.91 -4.76
N GLY A 11 20.55 -19.46 -4.73
CA GLY A 11 19.67 -19.43 -5.88
C GLY A 11 18.98 -20.78 -6.19
N LYS A 12 19.02 -21.74 -5.26
CA LYS A 12 18.23 -22.97 -5.42
C LYS A 12 16.76 -22.67 -5.14
N ILE A 13 15.91 -22.85 -6.15
CA ILE A 13 14.46 -22.70 -6.05
C ILE A 13 13.87 -23.92 -5.35
N TYR A 14 13.03 -23.67 -4.36
CA TYR A 14 12.26 -24.68 -3.61
C TYR A 14 10.81 -24.70 -4.05
N THR A 15 10.21 -23.53 -4.24
CA THR A 15 8.82 -23.39 -4.63
C THR A 15 8.68 -22.27 -5.64
N GLU A 16 7.80 -22.47 -6.61
CA GLU A 16 7.35 -21.45 -7.55
C GLU A 16 5.85 -21.25 -7.37
N TYR A 17 5.45 -19.99 -7.14
CA TYR A 17 4.06 -19.60 -7.05
C TYR A 17 3.65 -18.87 -8.31
N SER A 18 2.48 -19.21 -8.83
CA SER A 18 1.90 -18.57 -10.00
C SER A 18 0.55 -17.97 -9.63
N LEU A 19 0.41 -16.65 -9.74
CA LEU A 19 -0.88 -15.96 -9.58
C LEU A 19 -1.40 -15.51 -10.96
N PRO A 20 -2.69 -15.65 -11.23
CA PRO A 20 -3.29 -15.21 -12.50
C PRO A 20 -3.05 -13.74 -12.82
N GLY A 21 -3.15 -12.84 -11.82
CA GLY A 21 -2.89 -11.41 -11.96
C GLY A 21 -1.42 -11.02 -11.92
N GLY A 22 -0.56 -11.92 -11.46
CA GLY A 22 0.86 -11.65 -11.23
C GLY A 22 1.17 -11.07 -9.87
N TYR A 23 2.43 -10.74 -9.67
CA TYR A 23 2.95 -10.13 -8.45
C TYR A 23 3.60 -8.81 -8.77
N HIS A 24 3.54 -7.90 -7.80
CA HIS A 24 4.30 -6.66 -7.87
C HIS A 24 4.76 -6.23 -6.47
N HIS A 25 5.77 -5.43 -6.40
CA HIS A 25 6.31 -4.71 -5.25
C HIS A 25 6.62 -5.57 -4.01
N ASP A 26 5.63 -6.04 -3.26
CA ASP A 26 5.84 -6.49 -1.89
C ASP A 26 4.98 -7.70 -1.49
N TYR A 27 5.45 -8.41 -0.46
CA TYR A 27 4.72 -9.48 0.22
C TYR A 27 5.04 -9.49 1.73
N TYR A 28 4.16 -10.06 2.50
CA TYR A 28 4.31 -10.27 3.94
C TYR A 28 4.08 -11.74 4.29
N GLU A 29 4.99 -12.35 5.07
CA GLU A 29 4.83 -13.71 5.62
C GLU A 29 4.09 -13.63 6.94
N MET A 30 2.89 -14.21 6.99
CA MET A 30 2.02 -14.25 8.17
C MET A 30 2.47 -15.33 9.17
N GLU A 31 2.08 -15.21 10.44
CA GLU A 31 2.41 -16.22 11.48
C GLU A 31 1.85 -17.61 11.16
N ASN A 32 0.73 -17.72 10.44
CA ASN A 32 0.18 -18.99 9.96
C ASN A 32 0.96 -19.62 8.81
N GLY A 33 1.99 -18.93 8.30
CA GLY A 33 2.82 -19.36 7.19
C GLY A 33 2.29 -18.92 5.82
N ASN A 34 1.09 -18.38 5.70
CA ASN A 34 0.55 -17.84 4.45
C ASN A 34 1.27 -16.54 4.04
N LEU A 35 1.11 -16.17 2.80
CA LEU A 35 1.72 -14.97 2.24
C LEU A 35 0.63 -13.96 1.85
N LEU A 36 0.69 -12.74 2.39
CA LEU A 36 -0.04 -11.60 1.84
C LEU A 36 0.79 -10.98 0.73
N VAL A 37 0.21 -10.82 -0.45
CA VAL A 37 0.96 -10.43 -1.65
C VAL A 37 0.24 -9.31 -2.38
N SER A 38 1.00 -8.29 -2.77
CA SER A 38 0.53 -7.27 -3.70
C SER A 38 0.34 -7.88 -5.09
N SER A 39 -0.86 -7.74 -5.66
CA SER A 39 -1.28 -8.38 -6.91
C SER A 39 -2.17 -7.46 -7.74
N ASP A 40 -2.44 -7.87 -8.96
CA ASP A 40 -3.42 -7.24 -9.84
C ASP A 40 -4.73 -8.03 -9.89
N ASP A 41 -5.78 -7.39 -10.40
CA ASP A 41 -7.03 -8.06 -10.72
C ASP A 41 -6.79 -9.16 -11.78
N PHE A 42 -6.82 -10.41 -11.33
CA PHE A 42 -6.58 -11.56 -12.19
C PHE A 42 -7.71 -11.82 -13.20
N ASN A 43 -8.88 -11.23 -13.03
CA ASN A 43 -9.96 -11.25 -14.03
C ASN A 43 -9.80 -10.13 -15.05
N ASN A 44 -9.00 -9.11 -14.75
CA ASN A 44 -8.76 -7.93 -15.58
C ASN A 44 -10.05 -7.19 -16.03
N GLU A 45 -11.13 -7.35 -15.26
CA GLU A 45 -12.42 -6.74 -15.56
C GLU A 45 -12.46 -5.25 -15.24
N SER A 46 -11.72 -4.85 -14.19
CA SER A 46 -11.67 -3.46 -13.75
C SER A 46 -10.87 -2.55 -14.68
N GLY A 47 -9.92 -3.11 -15.43
CA GLY A 47 -8.95 -2.38 -16.24
C GLY A 47 -7.97 -1.55 -15.39
N THR A 48 -7.84 -1.87 -14.10
CA THR A 48 -6.90 -1.24 -13.16
C THR A 48 -5.76 -2.18 -12.81
N VAL A 49 -4.67 -1.64 -12.24
CA VAL A 49 -3.51 -2.40 -11.76
C VAL A 49 -3.12 -1.96 -10.35
N GLU A 50 -2.37 -2.81 -9.66
CA GLU A 50 -1.72 -2.52 -8.38
C GLU A 50 -2.69 -2.08 -7.28
N ASP A 51 -3.90 -2.66 -7.28
CA ASP A 51 -4.99 -2.37 -6.35
C ASP A 51 -5.64 -3.61 -5.74
N TYR A 52 -4.97 -4.76 -5.81
CA TYR A 52 -5.36 -6.02 -5.17
C TYR A 52 -4.32 -6.49 -4.17
N ILE A 53 -4.83 -7.07 -3.06
CA ILE A 53 -4.02 -7.84 -2.12
C ILE A 53 -4.62 -9.22 -2.05
N VAL A 54 -3.79 -10.25 -2.14
CA VAL A 54 -4.22 -11.64 -2.02
C VAL A 54 -3.50 -12.31 -0.87
N GLU A 55 -4.21 -13.18 -0.15
CA GLU A 55 -3.60 -14.14 0.74
C GLU A 55 -3.42 -15.45 0.00
N LEU A 56 -2.20 -15.92 -0.05
CA LEU A 56 -1.78 -17.16 -0.70
C LEU A 56 -1.47 -18.20 0.38
N ASP A 57 -2.14 -19.34 0.32
CA ASP A 57 -1.72 -20.52 1.08
C ASP A 57 -0.36 -20.99 0.56
N ARG A 58 0.66 -20.94 1.42
CA ARG A 58 2.05 -21.24 1.02
C ARG A 58 2.26 -22.69 0.65
N GLU A 59 1.49 -23.63 1.21
CA GLU A 59 1.65 -25.06 0.95
C GLU A 59 1.00 -25.47 -0.38
N THR A 60 -0.19 -24.92 -0.67
CA THR A 60 -0.99 -25.32 -1.83
C THR A 60 -0.81 -24.37 -3.02
N GLY A 61 -0.42 -23.11 -2.79
CA GLY A 61 -0.36 -22.06 -3.79
C GLY A 61 -1.75 -21.51 -4.18
N GLU A 62 -2.79 -21.84 -3.41
CA GLU A 62 -4.15 -21.36 -3.66
C GLU A 62 -4.39 -20.00 -3.01
N ILE A 63 -5.17 -19.13 -3.67
CA ILE A 63 -5.65 -17.88 -3.10
C ILE A 63 -6.78 -18.22 -2.12
N VAL A 64 -6.60 -17.87 -0.85
CA VAL A 64 -7.56 -18.13 0.22
C VAL A 64 -8.36 -16.88 0.60
N LYS A 65 -7.82 -15.67 0.30
CA LYS A 65 -8.51 -14.40 0.54
C LYS A 65 -8.05 -13.34 -0.46
N THR A 66 -8.95 -12.42 -0.80
CA THR A 66 -8.67 -11.31 -1.71
C THR A 66 -9.25 -10.02 -1.13
N PHE A 67 -8.49 -8.93 -1.23
CA PHE A 67 -8.92 -7.58 -0.92
C PHE A 67 -8.83 -6.75 -2.19
N ASP A 68 -9.98 -6.27 -2.66
CA ASP A 68 -10.06 -5.31 -3.76
C ASP A 68 -10.13 -3.90 -3.16
N LEU A 69 -9.11 -3.08 -3.40
CA LEU A 69 -9.06 -1.74 -2.82
C LEU A 69 -10.15 -0.81 -3.35
N LYS A 70 -10.81 -1.16 -4.44
CA LYS A 70 -11.99 -0.44 -4.97
C LYS A 70 -13.23 -0.61 -4.08
N ASP A 71 -13.27 -1.67 -3.27
CA ASP A 71 -14.32 -1.87 -2.26
C ASP A 71 -14.07 -1.03 -0.99
N VAL A 72 -12.82 -0.57 -0.79
CA VAL A 72 -12.38 0.20 0.39
C VAL A 72 -12.40 1.70 0.13
N LEU A 73 -11.92 2.12 -1.04
CA LEU A 73 -11.70 3.51 -1.40
C LEU A 73 -12.36 3.87 -2.74
N ASN A 74 -12.81 5.11 -2.84
CA ASN A 74 -13.19 5.67 -4.12
C ASN A 74 -11.94 6.01 -4.93
N MET A 75 -11.78 5.39 -6.11
CA MET A 75 -10.64 5.59 -7.01
C MET A 75 -10.35 7.05 -7.38
N LYS A 76 -11.35 7.94 -7.25
CA LYS A 76 -11.22 9.35 -7.64
C LYS A 76 -10.75 10.26 -6.52
N ASP A 77 -10.65 9.74 -5.30
CA ASP A 77 -10.21 10.50 -4.14
C ASP A 77 -8.69 10.49 -3.97
N GLY A 78 -8.15 11.48 -3.30
CA GLY A 78 -6.75 11.58 -2.93
C GLY A 78 -5.75 11.72 -4.08
N LYS A 79 -6.18 12.04 -5.29
CA LYS A 79 -5.34 12.11 -6.49
C LYS A 79 -4.10 12.97 -6.29
N SER A 80 -2.95 12.39 -6.61
CA SER A 80 -1.68 13.09 -6.77
C SER A 80 -1.32 13.29 -8.26
N GLU A 81 -0.14 13.83 -8.57
CA GLU A 81 0.34 14.01 -9.95
C GLU A 81 0.44 12.69 -10.72
N ASN A 82 0.81 11.61 -10.01
CA ASN A 82 1.04 10.31 -10.62
C ASN A 82 -0.24 9.49 -10.86
N TRP A 83 -1.36 9.97 -10.34
CA TRP A 83 -2.65 9.27 -10.45
C TRP A 83 -3.10 9.13 -11.90
N THR A 84 -3.53 7.92 -12.26
CA THR A 84 -4.26 7.66 -13.50
C THR A 84 -5.49 6.79 -13.21
N SER A 85 -6.45 6.73 -14.15
CA SER A 85 -7.60 5.83 -13.98
C SER A 85 -7.25 4.35 -14.11
N TYR A 86 -6.09 4.05 -14.64
CA TYR A 86 -5.56 2.70 -14.81
C TYR A 86 -4.76 2.27 -13.58
N ASP A 87 -3.87 3.14 -13.10
CA ASP A 87 -3.02 2.93 -11.94
C ASP A 87 -3.34 4.03 -10.91
N TRP A 88 -4.40 3.80 -10.14
CA TRP A 88 -4.99 4.83 -9.29
C TRP A 88 -4.45 4.81 -7.86
N PHE A 89 -4.13 3.64 -7.32
CA PHE A 89 -3.62 3.46 -5.96
C PHE A 89 -2.11 3.26 -5.94
N HIS A 90 -1.62 2.39 -6.82
CA HIS A 90 -0.22 1.99 -6.89
C HIS A 90 0.28 1.45 -5.55
N ASN A 91 -0.29 0.31 -5.12
CA ASN A 91 0.13 -0.33 -3.89
C ASN A 91 1.57 -0.82 -3.99
N ASN A 92 2.44 -0.35 -3.11
CA ASN A 92 3.86 -0.67 -3.15
C ASN A 92 4.42 -1.25 -1.85
N SER A 93 3.58 -1.44 -0.84
CA SER A 93 3.93 -2.25 0.33
C SER A 93 2.69 -2.84 0.99
N VAL A 94 2.88 -4.01 1.59
CA VAL A 94 1.87 -4.71 2.37
C VAL A 94 2.48 -5.15 3.70
N TRP A 95 1.81 -4.84 4.80
CA TRP A 95 2.21 -5.22 6.15
C TRP A 95 1.02 -5.70 6.93
N TYR A 96 1.09 -6.91 7.50
CA TYR A 96 0.08 -7.42 8.40
C TYR A 96 0.52 -7.24 9.85
N ASP A 97 -0.36 -6.72 10.69
CA ASP A 97 -0.15 -6.59 12.13
C ASP A 97 -1.05 -7.58 12.87
N GLU A 98 -0.42 -8.62 13.40
CA GLU A 98 -1.09 -9.67 14.18
C GLU A 98 -1.82 -9.12 15.43
N LYS A 99 -1.29 -8.05 16.04
CA LYS A 99 -1.84 -7.50 17.28
C LYS A 99 -3.18 -6.81 17.06
N THR A 100 -3.34 -6.18 15.92
CA THR A 100 -4.55 -5.43 15.56
C THR A 100 -5.40 -6.14 14.54
N ASN A 101 -4.95 -7.29 14.02
CA ASN A 101 -5.58 -8.04 12.94
C ASN A 101 -5.91 -7.13 11.74
N SER A 102 -4.90 -6.41 11.26
CA SER A 102 -5.09 -5.41 10.22
C SER A 102 -3.96 -5.37 9.20
N ILE A 103 -4.26 -4.85 8.02
CA ILE A 103 -3.31 -4.72 6.91
C ILE A 103 -3.01 -3.24 6.68
N THR A 104 -1.73 -2.88 6.69
CA THR A 104 -1.24 -1.55 6.34
C THR A 104 -0.70 -1.57 4.91
N LEU A 105 -1.15 -0.64 4.10
CA LEU A 105 -0.87 -0.54 2.66
C LEU A 105 -0.39 0.86 2.29
N SER A 106 0.55 0.96 1.37
CA SER A 106 1.06 2.23 0.87
C SER A 106 0.58 2.50 -0.55
N GLY A 107 -0.32 3.48 -0.70
CA GLY A 107 -0.85 3.98 -1.98
C GLY A 107 -0.05 5.17 -2.49
N ARG A 108 0.93 4.90 -3.37
CA ARG A 108 1.84 5.93 -3.90
C ARG A 108 1.12 7.04 -4.67
N HIS A 109 0.09 6.70 -5.43
CA HIS A 109 -0.61 7.64 -6.31
C HIS A 109 -1.69 8.46 -5.60
N GLN A 110 -1.92 8.18 -4.32
CA GLN A 110 -2.78 8.97 -3.43
C GLN A 110 -1.99 9.67 -2.32
N ASP A 111 -0.65 9.49 -2.27
CA ASP A 111 0.23 9.98 -1.21
C ASP A 111 -0.35 9.61 0.18
N ALA A 112 -0.79 8.37 0.32
CA ALA A 112 -1.47 7.91 1.52
C ALA A 112 -1.04 6.50 1.93
N VAL A 113 -0.88 6.31 3.24
CA VAL A 113 -0.82 5.00 3.86
C VAL A 113 -2.18 4.74 4.47
N ILE A 114 -2.76 3.59 4.18
CA ILE A 114 -4.05 3.17 4.72
C ILE A 114 -3.90 1.91 5.56
N ASN A 115 -4.82 1.71 6.47
CA ASN A 115 -4.95 0.47 7.21
C ASN A 115 -6.38 -0.03 7.11
N ILE A 116 -6.53 -1.32 6.86
CA ILE A 116 -7.82 -2.00 6.76
C ILE A 116 -7.89 -3.14 7.77
N ASP A 117 -9.09 -3.42 8.26
CA ASP A 117 -9.35 -4.60 9.07
C ASP A 117 -9.21 -5.87 8.22
N TYR A 118 -8.48 -6.86 8.72
CA TYR A 118 -8.23 -8.08 7.95
C TYR A 118 -9.48 -8.92 7.74
N ASP A 119 -10.39 -8.99 8.70
CA ASP A 119 -11.58 -9.85 8.61
C ASP A 119 -12.65 -9.25 7.70
N THR A 120 -12.89 -7.95 7.83
CA THR A 120 -14.00 -7.24 7.17
C THR A 120 -13.59 -6.49 5.91
N GLY A 121 -12.30 -6.13 5.75
CA GLY A 121 -11.80 -5.25 4.71
C GLY A 121 -12.16 -3.77 4.93
N GLU A 122 -12.79 -3.41 6.06
CA GLU A 122 -13.17 -2.03 6.34
C GLU A 122 -11.95 -1.15 6.62
N LEU A 123 -12.04 0.12 6.18
CA LEU A 123 -11.00 1.12 6.40
C LEU A 123 -10.95 1.52 7.89
N ASN A 124 -9.77 1.38 8.50
CA ASN A 124 -9.53 1.78 9.89
C ASN A 124 -9.02 3.22 9.98
N TRP A 125 -7.98 3.56 9.21
CA TRP A 125 -7.37 4.89 9.23
C TRP A 125 -6.54 5.19 7.97
N ILE A 126 -6.23 6.49 7.79
CA ILE A 126 -5.40 7.02 6.71
C ILE A 126 -4.33 7.93 7.30
N ILE A 127 -3.08 7.82 6.84
CA ILE A 127 -1.98 8.77 7.08
C ILE A 127 -1.59 9.40 5.75
N GLY A 128 -1.67 10.73 5.65
CA GLY A 128 -1.31 11.49 4.47
C GLY A 128 -2.03 12.84 4.41
N ASP A 129 -1.70 13.64 3.41
CA ASP A 129 -2.36 14.92 3.17
C ASP A 129 -3.84 14.69 2.75
N PRO A 130 -4.82 15.29 3.47
CA PRO A 130 -6.25 15.09 3.19
C PRO A 130 -6.76 15.86 1.96
N THR A 131 -5.91 16.61 1.26
CA THR A 131 -6.26 17.33 0.03
C THR A 131 -6.72 16.35 -1.05
N ASN A 132 -7.76 16.73 -1.79
CA ASN A 132 -8.42 15.92 -2.82
C ASN A 132 -9.17 14.67 -2.31
N TRP A 133 -9.39 14.55 -0.99
CA TRP A 133 -10.23 13.53 -0.41
C TRP A 133 -11.63 14.04 -0.09
N SER A 134 -12.65 13.25 -0.39
CA SER A 134 -14.05 13.58 -0.09
C SER A 134 -14.32 13.62 1.42
N LYS A 135 -15.45 14.25 1.80
CA LYS A 135 -15.80 14.42 3.22
C LYS A 135 -15.98 13.11 3.98
N GLU A 136 -16.38 12.06 3.30
CA GLU A 136 -16.62 10.76 3.94
C GLU A 136 -15.34 10.13 4.49
N TYR A 137 -14.17 10.42 3.89
CA TYR A 137 -12.88 9.91 4.35
C TYR A 137 -12.20 10.79 5.39
N GLN A 138 -12.59 12.06 5.57
CA GLN A 138 -11.91 12.99 6.50
C GLN A 138 -11.82 12.44 7.93
N LYS A 139 -12.81 11.69 8.39
CA LYS A 139 -12.85 11.09 9.74
C LYS A 139 -11.81 9.99 9.98
N TYR A 140 -11.19 9.48 8.92
CA TYR A 140 -10.19 8.40 8.99
C TYR A 140 -8.75 8.92 9.03
N PHE A 141 -8.56 10.22 8.73
CA PHE A 141 -7.23 10.81 8.72
C PHE A 141 -6.69 11.05 10.13
N PHE A 142 -5.41 10.74 10.29
CA PHE A 142 -4.67 11.19 11.46
C PHE A 142 -4.43 12.69 11.37
N GLU A 143 -4.62 13.37 12.50
CA GLU A 143 -4.31 14.79 12.65
C GLU A 143 -2.93 14.96 13.31
N PRO A 144 -2.03 15.78 12.73
CA PRO A 144 -0.76 16.09 13.38
C PRO A 144 -0.98 16.76 14.72
N VAL A 145 -0.21 16.33 15.74
CA VAL A 145 -0.26 16.93 17.09
C VAL A 145 1.14 17.38 17.51
N GLY A 146 1.22 18.50 18.22
CA GLY A 146 2.48 19.08 18.71
C GLY A 146 2.76 20.48 18.14
N ASP A 147 3.84 21.10 18.61
CA ASP A 147 4.21 22.48 18.29
C ASP A 147 5.37 22.59 17.27
N GLY A 148 5.82 21.45 16.71
CA GLY A 148 6.91 21.39 15.75
C GLY A 148 6.46 21.65 14.31
N GLU A 149 7.43 21.90 13.42
CA GLU A 149 7.18 21.87 11.98
C GLU A 149 6.77 20.45 11.57
N PHE A 150 5.72 20.35 10.75
CA PHE A 150 5.19 19.10 10.27
C PHE A 150 5.14 19.08 8.74
N GLU A 151 5.47 17.95 8.14
CA GLU A 151 5.39 17.71 6.71
C GLU A 151 4.92 16.29 6.46
N TRP A 152 3.90 16.11 5.62
CA TRP A 152 3.42 14.81 5.18
C TRP A 152 4.46 14.05 4.35
N GLN A 153 4.29 12.74 4.24
CA GLN A 153 5.03 11.92 3.27
C GLN A 153 4.45 12.08 1.86
N TRP A 154 5.31 11.90 0.85
CA TRP A 154 4.97 12.10 -0.55
C TRP A 154 5.54 11.00 -1.43
N SER A 155 4.69 10.39 -2.29
CA SER A 155 5.05 9.25 -3.17
C SER A 155 5.75 8.12 -2.42
N GLN A 156 5.30 7.87 -1.19
CA GLN A 156 5.96 6.99 -0.22
C GLN A 156 5.99 5.52 -0.67
N HIS A 157 6.88 4.77 -0.01
CA HIS A 157 7.02 3.32 -0.11
C HIS A 157 7.20 2.71 1.28
N ALA A 158 7.18 1.36 1.34
CA ALA A 158 7.62 0.58 2.50
C ALA A 158 6.99 1.00 3.84
N ALA A 159 5.67 1.18 3.86
CA ALA A 159 4.95 1.41 5.12
C ALA A 159 4.88 0.12 5.95
N MET A 160 5.30 0.18 7.22
CA MET A 160 5.28 -0.95 8.15
C MET A 160 4.93 -0.51 9.58
N ILE A 161 4.48 -1.45 10.39
CA ILE A 161 4.25 -1.23 11.83
C ILE A 161 5.46 -1.76 12.61
N THR A 162 6.08 -0.92 13.43
CA THR A 162 7.20 -1.34 14.27
C THR A 162 6.70 -2.18 15.47
N PRO A 163 7.57 -2.94 16.15
CA PRO A 163 7.19 -3.70 17.32
C PRO A 163 6.57 -2.86 18.46
N GLU A 164 6.92 -1.57 18.52
CA GLU A 164 6.39 -0.58 19.47
C GLU A 164 5.04 -0.02 19.05
N GLY A 165 4.57 -0.30 17.82
CA GLY A 165 3.29 0.16 17.30
C GLY A 165 3.35 1.51 16.56
N TYR A 166 4.55 1.97 16.16
CA TYR A 166 4.69 3.13 15.29
C TYR A 166 4.55 2.73 13.82
N VAL A 167 4.02 3.63 13.01
CA VAL A 167 4.06 3.49 11.55
C VAL A 167 5.38 4.06 11.05
N PHE A 168 6.20 3.23 10.42
CA PHE A 168 7.41 3.67 9.73
C PHE A 168 7.14 3.75 8.23
N ILE A 169 7.55 4.84 7.59
CA ILE A 169 7.29 5.10 6.17
C ILE A 169 8.58 5.58 5.51
N LEU A 170 8.92 5.03 4.34
CA LEU A 170 9.92 5.60 3.46
C LEU A 170 9.27 6.68 2.59
N ASP A 171 9.48 7.94 2.95
CA ASP A 171 9.02 9.10 2.20
C ASP A 171 9.99 9.40 1.04
N ASN A 172 9.51 9.30 -0.20
CA ASN A 172 10.32 9.64 -1.37
C ASN A 172 10.46 11.16 -1.57
N GLY A 173 9.56 11.96 -0.99
CA GLY A 173 9.60 13.41 -1.03
C GLY A 173 9.30 14.03 -2.39
N ASN A 174 8.62 13.33 -3.30
CA ASN A 174 8.32 13.84 -4.62
C ASN A 174 7.24 14.93 -4.57
N ASN A 175 7.47 16.05 -5.27
CA ASN A 175 6.54 17.17 -5.45
C ASN A 175 6.09 17.88 -4.17
N LYS A 176 5.98 17.20 -3.06
CA LYS A 176 5.58 17.70 -1.71
C LYS A 176 4.26 18.47 -1.68
N SER A 177 3.37 18.24 -2.63
CA SER A 177 2.00 18.76 -2.70
C SER A 177 1.17 17.96 -3.68
N LYS A 178 -0.15 17.95 -3.54
CA LYS A 178 -1.13 17.48 -4.52
C LYS A 178 -1.61 18.57 -5.47
N ILE A 179 -1.15 19.80 -5.25
CA ILE A 179 -1.50 21.00 -6.05
C ILE A 179 -0.30 21.34 -6.93
N LYS A 180 -0.47 21.26 -8.23
CA LYS A 180 0.61 21.39 -9.22
C LYS A 180 1.41 22.69 -9.10
N GLU A 181 0.74 23.79 -8.76
CA GLU A 181 1.34 25.12 -8.60
C GLU A 181 2.27 25.21 -7.38
N GLU A 182 2.18 24.26 -6.47
CA GLU A 182 2.94 24.18 -5.23
C GLU A 182 4.08 23.15 -5.28
N TYR A 183 4.27 22.47 -6.41
CA TYR A 183 5.27 21.40 -6.51
C TYR A 183 6.68 21.89 -6.23
N VAL A 184 7.35 21.14 -5.38
CA VAL A 184 8.76 21.35 -5.06
C VAL A 184 9.61 20.61 -6.10
N SER A 185 10.61 21.29 -6.66
CA SER A 185 11.51 20.70 -7.65
C SER A 185 12.35 19.57 -7.03
N ALA A 186 12.77 18.62 -7.86
CA ALA A 186 13.57 17.47 -7.40
C ALA A 186 14.87 17.86 -6.71
N GLU A 187 15.48 18.99 -7.09
CA GLU A 187 16.71 19.52 -6.45
C GLU A 187 16.48 20.03 -5.02
N ASN A 188 15.21 20.34 -4.65
CA ASN A 188 14.80 20.80 -3.34
C ASN A 188 14.05 19.71 -2.55
N SER A 189 13.95 18.53 -3.11
CA SER A 189 13.33 17.36 -2.50
C SER A 189 14.38 16.45 -1.86
N TYR A 190 13.95 15.66 -0.90
CA TYR A 190 14.80 14.67 -0.23
C TYR A 190 13.97 13.47 0.20
N THR A 191 14.61 12.31 0.21
CA THR A 191 14.04 11.07 0.77
C THR A 191 14.36 10.97 2.25
N ARG A 192 13.40 10.49 3.05
CA ARG A 192 13.59 10.30 4.49
C ARG A 192 12.80 9.10 5.02
N GLY A 193 13.22 8.56 6.17
CA GLY A 193 12.38 7.68 6.99
C GLY A 193 11.59 8.53 7.99
N VAL A 194 10.31 8.29 8.10
CA VAL A 194 9.41 8.98 9.03
C VAL A 194 8.60 7.99 9.84
#